data_99f0bfb113f0d3fcdc73019b4d46765c
#
_entry.id   99f0bfb113f0d3fcdc73019b4d46765c
#
_cell.length_a   1.000
_cell.length_b   1.000
_cell.length_c   1.000
_cell.angle_alpha   90.00
_cell.angle_beta   90.00
_cell.angle_gamma   90.00
#
_symmetry.space_group_name_H-M   'P 1'
#
loop_
_entity.id
_entity.type
_entity.pdbx_description
1 polymer ?
#
loop_
_entity_poly.entity_id
_entity_poly.type
_entity_poly.pdbx_seq_one_letter_code
_entity_poly.pdbx_strand_id
1 'polypeptide(L)'
;SDTTIVSHAIGHLVTIADPKDIDERYKAWDMKTLPMLPEKFPLVATPATKSQLSIVSKLIKRKDVTTIVNACDAGREGELIFFYILDYVLKGKFTGKTIKRLWMQSMTPAAIKDAFEHLRTAEEMENLKNAALCRSEADWLVGMNGSRGLTAYNSSMGGFQITPCGRVQTPTLAIIVKREEERQQFKPEKFWTIDADFDNGGVNYQGKWFE
;
A
#
# COMPACT_ATOMS: atom_id res chain seq x y z
N SER A 1 3.89 -5.75 30.61
CA SER A 1 5.00 -6.37 31.37
C SER A 1 6.18 -5.41 31.35
N ASP A 2 7.04 -5.48 32.33
CA ASP A 2 8.23 -4.63 32.48
C ASP A 2 9.25 -4.83 31.34
N THR A 3 9.05 -5.82 30.49
CA THR A 3 9.94 -6.20 29.39
C THR A 3 9.43 -5.86 28.01
N THR A 4 8.19 -5.38 27.88
CA THR A 4 7.57 -5.14 26.56
C THR A 4 6.89 -3.77 26.51
N ILE A 5 7.19 -2.99 25.49
CA ILE A 5 6.56 -1.69 25.22
C ILE A 5 5.78 -1.83 23.91
N VAL A 6 4.50 -1.46 23.93
CA VAL A 6 3.65 -1.43 22.75
C VAL A 6 3.48 0.02 22.32
N SER A 7 3.64 0.26 21.02
CA SER A 7 3.35 1.54 20.39
C SER A 7 2.61 1.29 19.07
N HIS A 8 2.19 2.34 18.38
CA HIS A 8 1.39 2.20 17.15
C HIS A 8 1.83 3.22 16.10
N ALA A 9 1.53 2.93 14.86
CA ALA A 9 1.53 3.87 13.75
C ALA A 9 0.09 4.31 13.44
N ILE A 10 -0.09 5.57 13.07
CA ILE A 10 -1.37 6.12 12.61
C ILE A 10 -1.27 6.21 11.08
N GLY A 11 -1.38 5.07 10.38
CA GLY A 11 -1.05 5.00 8.97
C GLY A 11 0.43 5.27 8.67
N HIS A 12 0.72 5.92 7.55
CA HIS A 12 2.09 6.26 7.17
C HIS A 12 2.67 7.42 8.00
N LEU A 13 3.65 7.13 8.86
CA LEU A 13 4.42 8.13 9.58
C LEU A 13 5.56 8.71 8.73
N VAL A 14 5.99 7.95 7.72
CA VAL A 14 7.08 8.25 6.80
C VAL A 14 6.62 7.91 5.39
N THR A 15 6.99 8.73 4.42
CA THR A 15 6.65 8.56 3.01
C THR A 15 7.85 8.89 2.12
N ILE A 16 7.79 8.55 0.84
CA ILE A 16 8.75 9.03 -0.16
C ILE A 16 8.61 10.54 -0.31
N ALA A 17 9.73 11.22 -0.45
CA ALA A 17 9.80 12.67 -0.63
C ALA A 17 9.04 13.14 -1.89
N ASP A 18 8.53 14.36 -1.84
CA ASP A 18 7.98 15.02 -3.03
C ASP A 18 9.08 15.20 -4.10
N PRO A 19 8.71 15.19 -5.40
CA PRO A 19 9.68 15.36 -6.47
C PRO A 19 10.62 16.55 -6.30
N LYS A 20 10.09 17.71 -5.87
CA LYS A 20 10.87 18.94 -5.63
C LYS A 20 11.94 18.80 -4.53
N ASP A 21 11.73 17.89 -3.58
CA ASP A 21 12.64 17.64 -2.46
C ASP A 21 13.68 16.56 -2.81
N ILE A 22 13.49 15.87 -3.94
CA ILE A 22 14.45 14.91 -4.50
C ILE A 22 15.43 15.62 -5.43
N ASP A 23 14.90 16.44 -6.35
CA ASP A 23 15.70 17.21 -7.30
C ASP A 23 14.96 18.51 -7.63
N GLU A 24 15.66 19.64 -7.52
CA GLU A 24 15.07 20.96 -7.79
C GLU A 24 14.54 21.08 -9.23
N ARG A 25 15.10 20.35 -10.20
CA ARG A 25 14.58 20.26 -11.57
C ARG A 25 13.13 19.80 -11.63
N TYR A 26 12.70 19.01 -10.67
CA TYR A 26 11.34 18.50 -10.59
C TYR A 26 10.34 19.45 -9.91
N LYS A 27 10.76 20.67 -9.56
CA LYS A 27 9.87 21.68 -8.97
C LYS A 27 8.80 22.16 -9.96
N ALA A 28 9.20 22.41 -11.19
CA ALA A 28 8.27 22.81 -12.25
C ALA A 28 7.48 21.62 -12.80
N TRP A 29 6.21 21.88 -13.13
CA TRP A 29 5.37 20.92 -13.85
C TRP A 29 5.49 21.16 -15.36
N ASP A 30 6.63 20.78 -15.91
CA ASP A 30 6.98 20.98 -17.32
C ASP A 30 7.31 19.61 -17.95
N MET A 31 6.84 19.41 -19.18
CA MET A 31 7.15 18.21 -19.99
C MET A 31 8.66 18.00 -20.16
N LYS A 32 9.45 19.06 -20.15
CA LYS A 32 10.93 19.00 -20.28
C LYS A 32 11.62 18.30 -19.10
N THR A 33 10.94 18.21 -17.94
CA THR A 33 11.46 17.56 -16.74
C THR A 33 11.06 16.10 -16.64
N LEU A 34 10.31 15.58 -17.59
CA LEU A 34 9.84 14.20 -17.65
C LEU A 34 10.70 13.36 -18.61
N PRO A 35 10.90 12.07 -18.33
CA PRO A 35 10.45 11.37 -17.11
C PRO A 35 11.34 11.68 -15.89
N MET A 36 10.71 11.76 -14.71
CA MET A 36 11.42 11.81 -13.43
C MET A 36 11.81 10.40 -13.03
N LEU A 37 13.10 10.10 -13.04
CA LEU A 37 13.67 8.79 -12.71
C LEU A 37 14.77 8.97 -11.65
N PRO A 38 14.40 9.15 -10.37
CA PRO A 38 15.38 9.31 -9.31
C PRO A 38 16.13 7.99 -9.07
N GLU A 39 17.43 8.07 -8.84
CA GLU A 39 18.25 6.92 -8.47
C GLU A 39 17.90 6.39 -7.05
N LYS A 40 17.40 7.27 -6.21
CA LYS A 40 17.02 6.97 -4.82
C LYS A 40 15.69 7.64 -4.49
N PHE A 41 14.93 6.98 -3.63
CA PHE A 41 13.68 7.49 -3.09
C PHE A 41 13.85 7.90 -1.62
N PRO A 42 14.29 9.15 -1.36
CA PRO A 42 14.48 9.64 0.01
C PRO A 42 13.17 9.59 0.80
N LEU A 43 13.29 9.22 2.07
CA LEU A 43 12.16 9.14 2.98
C LEU A 43 12.04 10.43 3.81
N VAL A 44 10.82 10.93 3.96
CA VAL A 44 10.49 12.10 4.75
C VAL A 44 9.39 11.81 5.76
N ALA A 45 9.42 12.53 6.88
CA ALA A 45 8.37 12.44 7.88
C ALA A 45 7.06 13.05 7.36
N THR A 46 5.94 12.35 7.54
CA THR A 46 4.62 12.87 7.24
C THR A 46 4.27 13.99 8.23
N PRO A 47 4.00 15.23 7.78
CA PRO A 47 3.79 16.37 8.68
C PRO A 47 2.70 16.16 9.72
N ALA A 48 1.57 15.60 9.31
CA ALA A 48 0.39 15.38 10.18
C ALA A 48 0.66 14.37 11.31
N THR A 49 1.62 13.46 11.16
CA THR A 49 1.91 12.39 12.13
C THR A 49 3.27 12.52 12.80
N LYS A 50 3.93 13.67 12.67
CA LYS A 50 5.29 13.93 13.16
C LYS A 50 5.45 13.72 14.67
N SER A 51 4.44 14.05 15.47
CA SER A 51 4.44 13.81 16.92
C SER A 51 4.54 12.32 17.24
N GLN A 52 3.74 11.50 16.60
CA GLN A 52 3.75 10.04 16.77
C GLN A 52 5.06 9.43 16.27
N LEU A 53 5.57 9.89 15.13
CA LEU A 53 6.89 9.47 14.65
C LEU A 53 7.99 9.77 15.67
N SER A 54 7.93 10.92 16.37
CA SER A 54 8.88 11.27 17.42
C SER A 54 8.85 10.28 18.59
N ILE A 55 7.65 9.87 19.03
CA ILE A 55 7.47 8.88 20.10
C ILE A 55 8.07 7.55 19.67
N VAL A 56 7.67 7.02 18.52
CA VAL A 56 8.15 5.74 17.99
C VAL A 56 9.67 5.78 17.79
N SER A 57 10.21 6.87 17.26
CA SER A 57 11.65 7.07 17.05
C SER A 57 12.44 7.00 18.36
N LYS A 58 11.93 7.61 19.44
CA LYS A 58 12.55 7.55 20.76
C LYS A 58 12.59 6.12 21.29
N LEU A 59 11.50 5.37 21.13
CA LEU A 59 11.41 3.97 21.55
C LEU A 59 12.39 3.08 20.78
N ILE A 60 12.43 3.22 19.45
CA ILE A 60 13.33 2.45 18.57
C ILE A 60 14.80 2.71 18.93
N LYS A 61 15.17 3.95 19.29
CA LYS A 61 16.55 4.35 19.61
C LYS A 61 17.00 3.97 21.01
N ARG A 62 16.13 3.50 21.88
CA ARG A 62 16.51 3.08 23.24
C ARG A 62 17.56 1.97 23.20
N LYS A 63 18.59 2.08 24.03
CA LYS A 63 19.69 1.09 24.10
C LYS A 63 19.28 -0.23 24.75
N ASP A 64 18.30 -0.19 25.65
CA ASP A 64 17.74 -1.35 26.35
C ASP A 64 16.73 -2.14 25.52
N VAL A 65 16.28 -1.60 24.37
CA VAL A 65 15.44 -2.31 23.39
C VAL A 65 16.36 -3.15 22.49
N THR A 66 16.31 -4.44 22.65
CA THR A 66 17.10 -5.41 21.87
C THR A 66 16.33 -6.00 20.70
N THR A 67 15.00 -6.07 20.82
CA THR A 67 14.13 -6.67 19.81
C THR A 67 13.01 -5.68 19.43
N ILE A 68 12.76 -5.54 18.13
CA ILE A 68 11.65 -4.77 17.61
C ILE A 68 10.73 -5.72 16.83
N VAL A 69 9.45 -5.73 17.20
CA VAL A 69 8.46 -6.60 16.59
C VAL A 69 7.54 -5.77 15.69
N ASN A 70 7.50 -6.10 14.40
CA ASN A 70 6.51 -5.58 13.48
C ASN A 70 5.16 -6.25 13.73
N ALA A 71 4.25 -5.54 14.35
CA ALA A 71 2.87 -5.96 14.59
C ALA A 71 1.84 -5.19 13.73
N CYS A 72 2.28 -4.56 12.64
CA CYS A 72 1.40 -3.96 11.66
C CYS A 72 0.59 -5.04 10.90
N ASP A 73 -0.38 -4.62 10.11
CA ASP A 73 -1.25 -5.50 9.35
C ASP A 73 -0.49 -6.57 8.55
N ALA A 74 -1.05 -7.79 8.49
CA ALA A 74 -0.46 -8.92 7.80
C ALA A 74 -0.58 -8.74 6.27
N GLY A 75 0.37 -8.01 5.68
CA GLY A 75 0.40 -7.71 4.26
C GLY A 75 1.51 -6.75 3.87
N ARG A 76 1.58 -6.45 2.57
CA ARG A 76 2.58 -5.52 2.00
C ARG A 76 2.56 -4.15 2.64
N GLU A 77 1.37 -3.63 2.97
CA GLU A 77 1.21 -2.30 3.55
C GLU A 77 1.81 -2.23 4.96
N GLY A 78 1.55 -3.24 5.81
CA GLY A 78 2.15 -3.31 7.14
C GLY A 78 3.68 -3.44 7.10
N GLU A 79 4.23 -4.16 6.12
CA GLU A 79 5.68 -4.21 5.90
C GLU A 79 6.22 -2.84 5.49
N LEU A 80 5.56 -2.16 4.57
CA LEU A 80 5.99 -0.85 4.08
C LEU A 80 6.03 0.19 5.20
N ILE A 81 4.94 0.32 5.97
CA ILE A 81 4.84 1.27 7.09
C ILE A 81 5.99 1.02 8.08
N PHE A 82 6.18 -0.23 8.47
CA PHE A 82 7.19 -0.60 9.46
C PHE A 82 8.62 -0.32 8.97
N PHE A 83 8.96 -0.78 7.75
CA PHE A 83 10.32 -0.61 7.24
C PHE A 83 10.64 0.83 6.88
N TYR A 84 9.68 1.63 6.42
CA TYR A 84 9.89 3.06 6.23
C TYR A 84 10.21 3.79 7.54
N ILE A 85 9.53 3.42 8.63
CA ILE A 85 9.83 3.98 9.95
C ILE A 85 11.23 3.55 10.40
N LEU A 86 11.58 2.27 10.28
CA LEU A 86 12.90 1.77 10.68
C LEU A 86 14.03 2.42 9.89
N ASP A 87 13.89 2.47 8.56
CA ASP A 87 14.90 3.04 7.68
C ASP A 87 15.10 4.54 7.95
N TYR A 88 14.01 5.28 8.09
CA TYR A 88 14.04 6.70 8.44
C TYR A 88 14.72 6.96 9.79
N VAL A 89 14.43 6.13 10.80
CA VAL A 89 14.93 6.32 12.19
C VAL A 89 16.37 5.86 12.35
N LEU A 90 16.72 4.71 11.74
CA LEU A 90 18.01 4.03 11.90
C LEU A 90 18.97 4.29 10.73
N LYS A 91 18.48 4.91 9.64
CA LYS A 91 19.26 5.24 8.43
C LYS A 91 20.01 4.02 7.86
N GLY A 92 19.29 2.90 7.75
CA GLY A 92 19.86 1.62 7.29
C GLY A 92 20.83 0.92 8.28
N LYS A 93 21.04 1.48 9.47
CA LYS A 93 21.94 0.91 10.49
C LYS A 93 21.16 0.09 11.51
N PHE A 94 20.78 -1.13 11.15
CA PHE A 94 20.02 -2.04 12.04
C PHE A 94 20.88 -2.80 13.05
N THR A 95 22.15 -2.45 13.20
CA THR A 95 23.12 -3.14 14.04
C THR A 95 22.70 -3.16 15.52
N GLY A 96 22.69 -4.35 16.10
CA GLY A 96 22.43 -4.55 17.54
C GLY A 96 20.95 -4.70 17.92
N LYS A 97 20.02 -4.77 16.95
CA LYS A 97 18.60 -5.02 17.20
C LYS A 97 18.08 -6.19 16.35
N THR A 98 17.38 -7.10 17.00
CA THR A 98 16.68 -8.20 16.32
C THR A 98 15.33 -7.70 15.81
N ILE A 99 15.05 -7.93 14.54
CA ILE A 99 13.74 -7.62 13.94
C ILE A 99 12.92 -8.89 13.84
N LYS A 100 11.69 -8.86 14.34
CA LYS A 100 10.75 -9.97 14.31
C LYS A 100 9.43 -9.49 13.71
N ARG A 101 8.63 -10.43 13.19
CA ARG A 101 7.31 -10.19 12.62
C ARG A 101 6.24 -10.96 13.37
N LEU A 102 5.27 -10.25 13.93
CA LEU A 102 4.04 -10.81 14.45
C LEU A 102 3.02 -10.90 13.31
N TRP A 103 2.76 -12.11 12.80
CA TRP A 103 1.84 -12.31 11.67
C TRP A 103 0.49 -12.78 12.16
N MET A 104 -0.51 -11.90 12.13
CA MET A 104 -1.87 -12.21 12.56
C MET A 104 -2.89 -11.95 11.45
N GLN A 105 -3.82 -12.88 11.28
CA GLN A 105 -4.96 -12.74 10.38
C GLN A 105 -6.30 -12.79 11.15
N SER A 106 -6.24 -12.93 12.47
CA SER A 106 -7.38 -12.93 13.37
C SER A 106 -7.03 -12.23 14.67
N MET A 107 -8.01 -11.56 15.28
CA MET A 107 -7.86 -10.82 16.53
C MET A 107 -8.44 -11.57 17.75
N THR A 108 -8.69 -12.86 17.62
CA THR A 108 -9.11 -13.68 18.76
C THR A 108 -7.95 -13.84 19.76
N PRO A 109 -8.22 -13.96 21.08
CA PRO A 109 -7.15 -14.14 22.07
C PRO A 109 -6.24 -15.34 21.79
N ALA A 110 -6.79 -16.44 21.27
CA ALA A 110 -6.02 -17.61 20.87
C ALA A 110 -5.07 -17.33 19.71
N ALA A 111 -5.54 -16.64 18.65
CA ALA A 111 -4.71 -16.29 17.51
C ALA A 111 -3.60 -15.29 17.86
N ILE A 112 -3.89 -14.34 18.76
CA ILE A 112 -2.89 -13.39 19.26
C ILE A 112 -1.78 -14.15 20.01
N LYS A 113 -2.14 -15.04 20.92
CA LYS A 113 -1.18 -15.83 21.67
C LYS A 113 -0.30 -16.68 20.77
N ASP A 114 -0.92 -17.43 19.86
CA ASP A 114 -0.22 -18.26 18.88
C ASP A 114 0.77 -17.42 18.03
N ALA A 115 0.36 -16.26 17.55
CA ALA A 115 1.23 -15.39 16.76
C ALA A 115 2.43 -14.86 17.55
N PHE A 116 2.29 -14.63 18.86
CA PHE A 116 3.43 -14.25 19.73
C PHE A 116 4.37 -15.43 19.98
N GLU A 117 3.86 -16.64 20.05
CA GLU A 117 4.65 -17.88 20.20
C GLU A 117 5.41 -18.23 18.91
N HIS A 118 4.90 -17.79 17.72
CA HIS A 118 5.43 -18.10 16.39
C HIS A 118 5.89 -16.85 15.62
N LEU A 119 6.69 -16.00 16.25
CA LEU A 119 7.24 -14.81 15.59
C LEU A 119 8.16 -15.20 14.43
N ARG A 120 7.87 -14.66 13.24
CA ARG A 120 8.70 -14.84 12.04
C ARG A 120 9.97 -13.99 12.11
N THR A 121 11.00 -14.42 11.39
CA THR A 121 12.25 -13.65 11.26
C THR A 121 12.15 -12.56 10.19
N ALA A 122 13.12 -11.64 10.17
CA ALA A 122 13.20 -10.62 9.13
C ALA A 122 13.49 -11.24 7.75
N GLU A 123 14.30 -12.31 7.71
CA GLU A 123 14.69 -13.05 6.50
C GLU A 123 13.48 -13.70 5.83
N GLU A 124 12.59 -14.33 6.62
CA GLU A 124 11.35 -14.92 6.10
C GLU A 124 10.42 -13.89 5.46
N MET A 125 10.54 -12.62 5.85
CA MET A 125 9.69 -11.52 5.37
C MET A 125 10.35 -10.68 4.27
N GLU A 126 11.59 -10.97 3.89
CA GLU A 126 12.36 -10.13 2.98
C GLU A 126 11.69 -9.96 1.61
N ASN A 127 11.18 -11.04 1.03
CA ASN A 127 10.49 -10.98 -0.27
C ASN A 127 9.23 -10.11 -0.21
N LEU A 128 8.46 -10.20 0.90
CA LEU A 128 7.26 -9.39 1.07
C LEU A 128 7.61 -7.91 1.26
N LYS A 129 8.66 -7.61 2.03
CA LYS A 129 9.22 -6.27 2.20
C LYS A 129 9.63 -5.69 0.85
N ASN A 130 10.43 -6.43 0.08
CA ASN A 130 10.90 -5.98 -1.23
C ASN A 130 9.74 -5.73 -2.21
N ALA A 131 8.73 -6.61 -2.22
CA ALA A 131 7.51 -6.40 -3.00
C ALA A 131 6.74 -5.14 -2.59
N ALA A 132 6.71 -4.81 -1.30
CA ALA A 132 6.08 -3.60 -0.79
C ALA A 132 6.85 -2.34 -1.21
N LEU A 133 8.18 -2.35 -1.11
CA LEU A 133 9.05 -1.25 -1.54
C LEU A 133 8.93 -1.01 -3.04
N CYS A 134 9.11 -2.06 -3.88
CA CYS A 134 8.97 -1.95 -5.33
C CYS A 134 7.59 -1.42 -5.75
N ARG A 135 6.52 -1.84 -5.05
CA ARG A 135 5.19 -1.31 -5.32
C ARG A 135 5.10 0.18 -5.02
N SER A 136 5.61 0.63 -3.87
CA SER A 136 5.59 2.04 -3.48
C SER A 136 6.37 2.92 -4.46
N GLU A 137 7.56 2.49 -4.87
CA GLU A 137 8.38 3.19 -5.86
C GLU A 137 7.71 3.23 -7.23
N ALA A 138 7.12 2.12 -7.67
CA ALA A 138 6.36 2.06 -8.92
C ALA A 138 5.12 2.97 -8.90
N ASP A 139 4.40 3.03 -7.76
CA ASP A 139 3.26 3.93 -7.59
C ASP A 139 3.70 5.40 -7.63
N TRP A 140 4.85 5.73 -7.03
CA TRP A 140 5.45 7.06 -7.13
C TRP A 140 5.86 7.40 -8.57
N LEU A 141 6.60 6.51 -9.26
CA LEU A 141 7.06 6.73 -10.63
C LEU A 141 5.89 6.95 -11.59
N VAL A 142 4.91 6.04 -11.59
CA VAL A 142 3.75 6.14 -12.48
C VAL A 142 2.86 7.32 -12.12
N GLY A 143 2.56 7.48 -10.83
CA GLY A 143 1.68 8.53 -10.35
C GLY A 143 2.24 9.94 -10.61
N MET A 144 3.50 10.16 -10.26
CA MET A 144 4.13 11.48 -10.43
C MET A 144 4.36 11.82 -11.90
N ASN A 145 4.91 10.91 -12.69
CA ASN A 145 5.16 11.17 -14.11
C ASN A 145 3.86 11.29 -14.90
N GLY A 146 2.91 10.36 -14.69
CA GLY A 146 1.63 10.37 -15.39
C GLY A 146 0.80 11.62 -15.05
N SER A 147 0.66 11.94 -13.77
CA SER A 147 -0.11 13.13 -13.36
C SER A 147 0.50 14.44 -13.88
N ARG A 148 1.82 14.57 -13.84
CA ARG A 148 2.50 15.76 -14.34
C ARG A 148 2.43 15.86 -15.85
N GLY A 149 2.66 14.74 -16.57
CA GLY A 149 2.56 14.70 -18.02
C GLY A 149 1.16 15.07 -18.52
N LEU A 150 0.12 14.47 -17.97
CA LEU A 150 -1.26 14.79 -18.32
C LEU A 150 -1.65 16.22 -17.95
N THR A 151 -1.23 16.70 -16.78
CA THR A 151 -1.48 18.07 -16.35
C THR A 151 -0.80 19.07 -17.26
N ALA A 152 0.48 18.87 -17.60
CA ALA A 152 1.21 19.75 -18.50
C ALA A 152 0.62 19.74 -19.92
N TYR A 153 0.23 18.59 -20.43
CA TYR A 153 -0.44 18.44 -21.72
C TYR A 153 -1.77 19.19 -21.75
N ASN A 154 -2.66 18.95 -20.79
CA ASN A 154 -3.96 19.59 -20.72
C ASN A 154 -3.87 21.10 -20.49
N SER A 155 -2.85 21.57 -19.75
CA SER A 155 -2.61 22.98 -19.48
C SER A 155 -2.04 23.74 -20.69
N SER A 156 -1.54 23.04 -21.70
CA SER A 156 -1.00 23.66 -22.92
C SER A 156 -2.07 24.39 -23.75
N MET A 157 -3.33 24.04 -23.58
CA MET A 157 -4.48 24.68 -24.23
C MET A 157 -5.05 25.89 -23.45
N GLY A 158 -4.43 26.26 -22.34
CA GLY A 158 -4.84 27.36 -21.47
C GLY A 158 -5.43 26.89 -20.13
N GLY A 159 -5.09 27.65 -19.07
CA GLY A 159 -5.44 27.28 -17.68
C GLY A 159 -4.50 26.25 -17.09
N PHE A 160 -4.62 26.03 -15.78
CA PHE A 160 -3.89 24.98 -15.07
C PHE A 160 -4.90 24.01 -14.45
N GLN A 161 -5.02 22.82 -15.03
CA GLN A 161 -5.95 21.79 -14.57
C GLN A 161 -5.18 20.53 -14.19
N ILE A 162 -5.15 20.23 -12.89
CA ILE A 162 -4.52 19.02 -12.40
C ILE A 162 -5.29 17.80 -12.90
N THR A 163 -4.59 16.93 -13.64
CA THR A 163 -5.13 15.70 -14.18
C THR A 163 -4.39 14.52 -13.51
N PRO A 164 -4.98 13.92 -12.46
CA PRO A 164 -4.32 12.84 -11.74
C PRO A 164 -4.29 11.55 -12.56
N CYS A 165 -3.20 10.82 -12.43
CA CYS A 165 -2.99 9.50 -12.99
C CYS A 165 -2.38 8.57 -11.93
N GLY A 166 -2.78 7.30 -11.93
CA GLY A 166 -2.23 6.34 -10.98
C GLY A 166 -2.52 4.90 -11.36
N ARG A 167 -1.71 3.98 -10.85
CA ARG A 167 -1.79 2.54 -11.16
C ARG A 167 -3.09 1.87 -10.67
N VAL A 168 -3.78 2.45 -9.71
CA VAL A 168 -5.04 1.93 -9.18
C VAL A 168 -6.21 2.79 -9.65
N GLN A 169 -6.16 4.09 -9.38
CA GLN A 169 -7.30 4.97 -9.67
C GLN A 169 -7.65 5.05 -11.16
N THR A 170 -6.67 5.10 -12.06
CA THR A 170 -6.93 5.21 -13.50
C THR A 170 -7.57 3.94 -14.08
N PRO A 171 -7.06 2.73 -13.82
CA PRO A 171 -7.74 1.50 -14.24
C PRO A 171 -9.12 1.33 -13.60
N THR A 172 -9.30 1.72 -12.34
CA THR A 172 -10.61 1.65 -11.66
C THR A 172 -11.63 2.55 -12.36
N LEU A 173 -11.23 3.79 -12.69
CA LEU A 173 -12.08 4.69 -13.45
C LEU A 173 -12.40 4.12 -14.85
N ALA A 174 -11.42 3.54 -15.54
CA ALA A 174 -11.62 2.93 -16.84
C ALA A 174 -12.64 1.78 -16.81
N ILE A 175 -12.64 0.96 -15.76
CA ILE A 175 -13.65 -0.10 -15.56
C ILE A 175 -15.05 0.50 -15.45
N ILE A 176 -15.22 1.58 -14.68
CA ILE A 176 -16.50 2.26 -14.48
C ILE A 176 -16.99 2.87 -15.81
N VAL A 177 -16.08 3.57 -16.53
CA VAL A 177 -16.41 4.17 -17.82
C VAL A 177 -16.82 3.11 -18.83
N LYS A 178 -16.06 2.02 -18.95
CA LYS A 178 -16.39 0.90 -19.83
C LYS A 178 -17.78 0.31 -19.51
N ARG A 179 -18.07 0.13 -18.23
CA ARG A 179 -19.38 -0.38 -17.80
C ARG A 179 -20.52 0.58 -18.15
N GLU A 180 -20.28 1.88 -18.04
CA GLU A 180 -21.28 2.89 -18.43
C GLU A 180 -21.49 2.92 -19.95
N GLU A 181 -20.45 2.78 -20.76
CA GLU A 181 -20.55 2.65 -22.21
C GLU A 181 -21.35 1.40 -22.61
N GLU A 182 -21.06 0.24 -21.99
CA GLU A 182 -21.83 -1.00 -22.20
C GLU A 182 -23.31 -0.80 -21.85
N ARG A 183 -23.60 -0.09 -20.75
CA ARG A 183 -24.97 0.22 -20.32
C ARG A 183 -25.69 1.09 -21.35
N GLN A 184 -25.02 2.12 -21.88
CA GLN A 184 -25.60 3.02 -22.89
C GLN A 184 -25.85 2.32 -24.23
N GLN A 185 -25.01 1.36 -24.56
CA GLN A 185 -25.14 0.58 -25.82
C GLN A 185 -26.00 -0.68 -25.66
N PHE A 186 -26.48 -0.94 -24.45
CA PHE A 186 -27.25 -2.15 -24.14
C PHE A 186 -28.53 -2.24 -24.98
N LYS A 187 -28.66 -3.37 -25.67
CA LYS A 187 -29.87 -3.73 -26.37
C LYS A 187 -30.49 -4.95 -25.68
N PRO A 188 -31.78 -4.87 -25.27
CA PRO A 188 -32.41 -6.02 -24.64
C PRO A 188 -32.49 -7.20 -25.62
N GLU A 189 -32.01 -8.35 -25.22
CA GLU A 189 -32.12 -9.61 -25.95
C GLU A 189 -32.93 -10.60 -25.12
N LYS A 190 -33.70 -11.44 -25.83
CA LYS A 190 -34.42 -12.54 -25.17
C LYS A 190 -33.37 -13.62 -24.78
N PHE A 191 -33.47 -14.06 -23.58
CA PHE A 191 -32.65 -15.19 -23.08
C PHE A 191 -33.53 -16.22 -22.37
N TRP A 192 -33.02 -17.41 -22.23
CA TRP A 192 -33.70 -18.52 -21.61
C TRP A 192 -32.88 -18.98 -20.41
N THR A 193 -33.58 -19.32 -19.33
CA THR A 193 -32.94 -20.00 -18.19
C THR A 193 -33.50 -21.40 -18.09
N ILE A 194 -32.66 -22.36 -17.73
CA ILE A 194 -33.06 -23.73 -17.42
C ILE A 194 -32.97 -23.89 -15.94
N ASP A 195 -34.08 -24.05 -15.27
CA ASP A 195 -34.18 -24.37 -13.88
C ASP A 195 -34.66 -25.83 -13.76
N ALA A 196 -34.02 -26.64 -12.95
CA ALA A 196 -34.35 -28.05 -12.76
C ALA A 196 -34.60 -28.37 -11.30
N ASP A 197 -35.70 -29.07 -11.01
CA ASP A 197 -35.96 -29.61 -9.71
C ASP A 197 -35.56 -31.08 -9.70
N PHE A 198 -34.72 -31.46 -8.76
CA PHE A 198 -34.19 -32.81 -8.59
C PHE A 198 -34.77 -33.43 -7.34
N ASP A 199 -35.25 -34.70 -7.45
CA ASP A 199 -35.63 -35.53 -6.32
C ASP A 199 -34.67 -36.70 -6.21
N ASN A 200 -34.04 -36.84 -5.06
CA ASN A 200 -33.17 -37.96 -4.74
C ASN A 200 -33.69 -38.67 -3.47
N GLY A 201 -34.68 -39.52 -3.65
CA GLY A 201 -35.19 -40.37 -2.56
C GLY A 201 -35.81 -39.60 -1.39
N GLY A 202 -36.52 -38.48 -1.68
CA GLY A 202 -37.19 -37.65 -0.68
C GLY A 202 -36.40 -36.41 -0.27
N VAL A 203 -35.23 -36.18 -0.86
CA VAL A 203 -34.49 -34.93 -0.73
C VAL A 203 -34.61 -34.15 -2.04
N ASN A 204 -35.37 -33.06 -1.99
CA ASN A 204 -35.57 -32.19 -3.15
C ASN A 204 -34.54 -31.05 -3.14
N TYR A 205 -33.91 -30.78 -4.31
CA TYR A 205 -33.03 -29.62 -4.51
C TYR A 205 -33.20 -29.02 -5.89
N GLN A 206 -32.93 -27.73 -5.98
CA GLN A 206 -33.03 -26.98 -7.24
C GLN A 206 -31.64 -26.75 -7.82
N GLY A 207 -31.53 -26.90 -9.12
CA GLY A 207 -30.36 -26.56 -9.89
C GLY A 207 -30.70 -25.52 -10.95
N LYS A 208 -29.75 -24.65 -11.26
CA LYS A 208 -29.87 -23.67 -12.31
C LYS A 208 -28.69 -23.81 -13.26
N TRP A 209 -28.99 -23.84 -14.56
CA TRP A 209 -27.96 -23.82 -15.57
C TRP A 209 -27.36 -22.42 -15.70
N PHE A 210 -26.05 -22.37 -15.72
CA PHE A 210 -25.27 -21.16 -16.05
C PHE A 210 -24.32 -21.49 -17.21
N GLU A 211 -24.33 -20.67 -18.22
CA GLU A 211 -23.39 -20.72 -19.36
C GLU A 211 -22.21 -19.80 -19.11
#